data_d5423bc623798e3c6f9474eb19867834
#
_entry.id   d5423bc623798e3c6f9474eb19867834
#
_cell.length_a   1.000
_cell.length_b   1.000
_cell.length_c   1.000
_cell.angle_alpha   90.00
_cell.angle_beta   90.00
_cell.angle_gamma   90.00
#
_symmetry.space_group_name_H-M   'P 1'
#
loop_
_entity.id
_entity.type
_entity.pdbx_description
1 polymer ?
#
loop_
_entity_poly.entity_id
_entity_poly.type
_entity_poly.pdbx_seq_one_letter_code
_entity_poly.pdbx_strand_id
1 'polypeptide(L)'
;MPIYPNFYQTLSACPIVELRGYAAACGLKGRLYAYLDFAGPTGTARDGLAEGMLALAIEKKKLISGQPIIEAASGPFAAALTLAGLTAGHPVVLVMPEAVSYTHL
;
A
#
# COMPACT_ATOMS: atom_id res chain seq x y z
N MET A 1 -3.64 -23.65 7.76
CA MET A 1 -3.85 -22.25 7.40
C MET A 1 -2.80 -21.40 8.11
N PRO A 2 -1.98 -20.65 7.40
CA PRO A 2 -0.94 -19.84 8.04
C PRO A 2 -1.52 -18.67 8.84
N ILE A 3 -0.84 -18.31 9.90
CA ILE A 3 -1.17 -17.14 10.72
C ILE A 3 -0.02 -16.15 10.61
N TYR A 4 -0.35 -14.90 10.25
CA TYR A 4 0.63 -13.85 10.06
C TYR A 4 0.66 -12.91 11.27
N PRO A 5 1.83 -12.50 11.77
CA PRO A 5 1.93 -11.65 12.96
C PRO A 5 1.45 -10.22 12.73
N ASN A 6 1.44 -9.74 11.49
CA ASN A 6 0.92 -8.41 11.15
C ASN A 6 0.45 -8.35 9.70
N PHE A 7 -0.25 -7.27 9.34
CA PHE A 7 -0.79 -7.08 7.99
C PHE A 7 0.28 -7.06 6.90
N TYR A 8 1.45 -6.50 7.17
CA TYR A 8 2.46 -6.32 6.13
C TYR A 8 3.06 -7.64 5.66
N GLN A 9 3.09 -8.64 6.53
CA GLN A 9 3.57 -9.96 6.14
C GLN A 9 2.61 -10.68 5.18
N THR A 10 1.33 -10.28 5.15
CA THR A 10 0.37 -10.85 4.21
C THR A 10 0.56 -10.35 2.78
N LEU A 11 1.29 -9.25 2.58
CA LEU A 11 1.51 -8.68 1.24
C LEU A 11 2.20 -9.65 0.30
N SER A 12 3.09 -10.47 0.81
CA SER A 12 3.78 -11.49 0.01
C SER A 12 2.91 -12.72 -0.31
N ALA A 13 1.76 -12.85 0.32
CA ALA A 13 0.87 -13.99 0.18
C ALA A 13 -0.37 -13.68 -0.69
N CYS A 14 -0.42 -12.52 -1.34
CA CYS A 14 -1.54 -12.15 -2.20
C CYS A 14 -1.62 -13.08 -3.41
N PRO A 15 -2.80 -13.59 -3.75
CA PRO A 15 -2.95 -14.50 -4.89
C PRO A 15 -2.93 -13.77 -6.22
N ILE A 16 -2.62 -14.53 -7.28
CA ILE A 16 -2.76 -14.09 -8.67
C ILE A 16 -3.89 -14.88 -9.30
N VAL A 17 -4.81 -14.20 -9.96
CA VAL A 17 -5.98 -14.81 -10.59
C VAL A 17 -5.91 -14.62 -12.10
N GLU A 18 -6.18 -15.68 -12.85
CA GLU A 18 -6.30 -15.58 -14.30
C GLU A 18 -7.70 -15.10 -14.68
N LEU A 19 -7.78 -14.00 -15.41
CA LEU A 19 -9.05 -13.40 -15.83
C LEU A 19 -9.47 -13.92 -17.21
N ARG A 20 -9.85 -15.20 -17.28
CA ARG A 20 -10.18 -15.87 -18.53
C ARG A 20 -11.44 -15.30 -19.20
N GLY A 21 -12.49 -15.11 -18.43
CA GLY A 21 -13.76 -14.59 -18.94
C GLY A 21 -13.64 -13.18 -19.50
N TYR A 22 -12.94 -12.33 -18.77
CA TYR A 22 -12.68 -10.96 -19.22
C TYR A 22 -11.81 -10.94 -20.48
N ALA A 23 -10.76 -11.72 -20.51
CA ALA A 23 -9.87 -11.82 -21.67
C ALA A 23 -10.63 -12.29 -22.91
N ALA A 24 -11.49 -13.29 -22.77
CA ALA A 24 -12.32 -13.80 -23.88
C ALA A 24 -13.32 -12.73 -24.35
N ALA A 25 -13.98 -12.03 -23.44
CA ALA A 25 -14.95 -10.98 -23.77
C ALA A 25 -14.29 -9.81 -24.52
N CYS A 26 -13.03 -9.50 -24.22
CA CYS A 26 -12.26 -8.45 -24.89
C CYS A 26 -11.50 -8.93 -26.13
N GLY A 27 -11.59 -10.21 -26.48
CA GLY A 27 -10.88 -10.78 -27.64
C GLY A 27 -9.36 -10.74 -27.49
N LEU A 28 -8.84 -10.83 -26.28
CA LEU A 28 -7.40 -10.82 -26.04
C LEU A 28 -6.77 -12.13 -26.48
N LYS A 29 -5.63 -12.05 -27.16
CA LYS A 29 -4.88 -13.22 -27.62
C LYS A 29 -3.94 -13.78 -26.55
N GLY A 30 -3.55 -12.96 -25.59
CA GLY A 30 -2.69 -13.35 -24.50
C GLY A 30 -3.48 -13.74 -23.26
N ARG A 31 -2.77 -14.20 -22.23
CA ARG A 31 -3.35 -14.45 -20.92
C ARG A 31 -3.31 -13.18 -20.09
N LEU A 32 -4.37 -12.95 -19.31
CA LEU A 32 -4.49 -11.81 -18.44
C LEU A 32 -4.55 -12.28 -16.98
N TYR A 33 -3.70 -11.75 -16.15
CA TYR A 33 -3.65 -12.08 -14.72
C TYR A 33 -3.86 -10.82 -13.88
N ALA A 34 -4.53 -10.98 -12.76
CA ALA A 34 -4.70 -9.93 -11.77
C ALA A 34 -4.03 -10.34 -10.46
N TYR A 35 -3.13 -9.49 -9.97
CA TYR A 35 -2.58 -9.61 -8.63
C TYR A 35 -3.56 -8.96 -7.64
N LEU A 36 -4.06 -9.75 -6.68
CA LEU A 36 -5.07 -9.29 -5.74
C LEU A 36 -4.41 -8.60 -4.54
N ASP A 37 -4.03 -7.35 -4.73
CA ASP A 37 -3.27 -6.58 -3.77
C ASP A 37 -4.18 -5.79 -2.83
N PHE A 38 -4.93 -6.51 -1.98
CA PHE A 38 -5.85 -5.91 -1.03
C PHE A 38 -5.74 -6.49 0.39
N ALA A 39 -4.68 -7.25 0.68
CA ALA A 39 -4.53 -7.91 1.97
C ALA A 39 -3.93 -7.00 3.05
N GLY A 40 -3.37 -5.84 2.69
CA GLY A 40 -2.75 -4.92 3.63
C GLY A 40 -3.75 -4.17 4.51
N PRO A 41 -3.27 -3.34 5.44
CA PRO A 41 -4.11 -2.68 6.44
C PRO A 41 -5.15 -1.70 5.87
N THR A 42 -4.88 -1.05 4.72
CA THR A 42 -5.88 -0.20 4.06
C THR A 42 -6.69 -0.94 3.01
N GLY A 43 -6.30 -2.16 2.66
CA GLY A 43 -6.93 -2.93 1.61
C GLY A 43 -6.63 -2.43 0.20
N THR A 44 -5.59 -1.65 0.01
CA THR A 44 -5.20 -1.07 -1.29
C THR A 44 -3.76 -1.42 -1.64
N ALA A 45 -3.40 -1.28 -2.92
CA ALA A 45 -2.03 -1.46 -3.40
C ALA A 45 -1.05 -0.45 -2.77
N ARG A 46 -1.54 0.62 -2.18
CA ARG A 46 -0.71 1.64 -1.54
C ARG A 46 -0.01 1.13 -0.28
N ASP A 47 -0.55 0.08 0.35
CA ASP A 47 0.08 -0.51 1.54
C ASP A 47 1.48 -1.03 1.25
N GLY A 48 1.66 -1.77 0.16
CA GLY A 48 2.96 -2.26 -0.25
C GLY A 48 3.92 -1.15 -0.66
N LEU A 49 3.40 -0.11 -1.32
CA LEU A 49 4.19 1.05 -1.69
C LEU A 49 4.73 1.78 -0.47
N ALA A 50 3.87 2.09 0.50
CA ALA A 50 4.27 2.82 1.70
C ALA A 50 5.28 2.02 2.53
N GLU A 51 5.03 0.74 2.74
CA GLU A 51 5.93 -0.15 3.48
C GLU A 51 7.30 -0.24 2.80
N GLY A 52 7.32 -0.43 1.48
CA GLY A 52 8.56 -0.50 0.71
C GLY A 52 9.36 0.80 0.72
N MET A 53 8.68 1.95 0.66
CA MET A 53 9.33 3.25 0.75
C MET A 53 10.02 3.45 2.11
N LEU A 54 9.33 3.09 3.19
CA LEU A 54 9.90 3.19 4.53
C LEU A 54 11.09 2.25 4.70
N ALA A 55 10.93 1.00 4.30
CA ALA A 55 12.00 0.00 4.40
C ALA A 55 13.26 0.47 3.66
N LEU A 56 13.09 1.03 2.46
CA LEU A 56 14.21 1.54 1.66
C LEU A 56 14.85 2.77 2.31
N ALA A 57 14.05 3.68 2.86
CA ALA A 57 14.58 4.87 3.53
C ALA A 57 15.38 4.51 4.79
N ILE A 58 14.93 3.51 5.54
CA ILE A 58 15.64 3.01 6.72
C ILE A 58 16.94 2.32 6.29
N GLU A 59 16.89 1.46 5.28
CA GLU A 59 18.06 0.76 4.75
C GLU A 59 19.15 1.75 4.29
N LYS A 60 18.76 2.80 3.60
CA LYS A 60 19.68 3.84 3.11
C LYS A 60 20.06 4.88 4.17
N LYS A 61 19.63 4.68 5.41
CA LYS A 61 19.89 5.59 6.53
C LYS A 61 19.40 7.03 6.31
N LYS A 62 18.39 7.20 5.47
CA LYS A 62 17.73 8.50 5.24
C LYS A 62 16.62 8.75 6.26
N LEU A 63 16.15 7.71 6.92
CA LEU A 63 15.16 7.78 7.99
C LEU A 63 15.74 7.08 9.22
N ILE A 64 16.05 7.85 10.25
CA ILE A 64 16.62 7.34 11.50
C ILE A 64 15.51 7.09 12.52
N SER A 65 15.81 6.25 13.53
CA SER A 65 14.86 5.83 14.55
C SER A 65 14.15 7.02 15.19
N GLY A 66 12.80 6.98 15.22
CA GLY A 66 11.95 7.99 15.82
C GLY A 66 11.79 9.29 15.03
N GLN A 67 12.46 9.43 13.90
CA GLN A 67 12.39 10.63 13.08
C GLN A 67 10.99 10.78 12.48
N PRO A 68 10.38 11.99 12.51
CA PRO A 68 9.10 12.22 11.86
C PRO A 68 9.18 12.08 10.35
N ILE A 69 8.09 11.57 9.78
CA ILE A 69 7.89 11.50 8.33
C ILE A 69 6.95 12.63 7.95
N ILE A 70 7.34 13.45 6.99
CA ILE A 70 6.51 14.55 6.47
C ILE A 70 6.31 14.31 4.99
N GLU A 71 5.06 14.26 4.55
CA GLU A 71 4.71 13.98 3.16
C GLU A 71 3.50 14.79 2.71
N ALA A 72 3.53 15.25 1.48
CA ALA A 72 2.37 15.84 0.82
C ALA A 72 1.56 14.72 0.17
N ALA A 73 0.50 14.29 0.83
CA ALA A 73 -0.29 13.14 0.38
C ALA A 73 -1.73 13.24 0.86
N SER A 74 -2.63 12.62 0.08
CA SER A 74 -4.05 12.50 0.43
C SER A 74 -4.57 11.15 -0.06
N GLY A 75 -5.80 10.79 0.37
CA GLY A 75 -6.45 9.56 -0.05
C GLY A 75 -5.77 8.28 0.46
N PRO A 76 -5.82 7.18 -0.32
CA PRO A 76 -5.32 5.88 0.14
C PRO A 76 -3.82 5.86 0.47
N PHE A 77 -3.01 6.63 -0.27
CA PHE A 77 -1.57 6.69 0.01
C PHE A 77 -1.29 7.37 1.36
N ALA A 78 -2.01 8.44 1.68
CA ALA A 78 -1.87 9.10 2.98
C ALA A 78 -2.18 8.16 4.14
N ALA A 79 -3.27 7.40 4.03
CA ALA A 79 -3.64 6.40 5.03
C ALA A 79 -2.58 5.30 5.15
N ALA A 80 -2.12 4.77 4.02
CA ALA A 80 -1.12 3.71 3.99
C ALA A 80 0.22 4.17 4.61
N LEU A 81 0.67 5.38 4.27
CA LEU A 81 1.90 5.94 4.81
C LEU A 81 1.80 6.18 6.32
N THR A 82 0.65 6.67 6.79
CA THR A 82 0.41 6.88 8.21
C THR A 82 0.50 5.58 8.99
N LEU A 83 -0.17 4.53 8.51
CA LEU A 83 -0.15 3.22 9.18
C LEU A 83 1.24 2.60 9.17
N ALA A 84 1.94 2.65 8.02
CA ALA A 84 3.29 2.12 7.92
C ALA A 84 4.27 2.88 8.83
N GLY A 85 4.19 4.21 8.83
CA GLY A 85 5.05 5.04 9.66
C GLY A 85 4.83 4.79 11.15
N LEU A 86 3.58 4.78 11.60
CA LEU A 86 3.27 4.53 13.01
C LEU A 86 3.67 3.12 13.43
N THR A 87 3.45 2.13 12.58
CA THR A 87 3.87 0.75 12.87
C THR A 87 5.38 0.63 13.02
N ALA A 88 6.14 1.41 12.26
CA ALA A 88 7.60 1.42 12.32
C ALA A 88 8.15 2.37 13.42
N GLY A 89 7.26 3.03 14.19
CA GLY A 89 7.67 3.89 15.30
C GLY A 89 8.04 5.33 14.89
N HIS A 90 7.53 5.79 13.74
CA HIS A 90 7.77 7.14 13.25
C HIS A 90 6.48 7.97 13.27
N PRO A 91 6.47 9.18 13.90
CA PRO A 91 5.36 10.09 13.74
C PRO A 91 5.18 10.51 12.28
N VAL A 92 3.94 10.67 11.84
CA VAL A 92 3.64 11.06 10.45
C VAL A 92 2.89 12.37 10.44
N VAL A 93 3.39 13.32 9.64
CA VAL A 93 2.76 14.60 9.39
C VAL A 93 2.38 14.66 7.92
N LEU A 94 1.09 14.80 7.63
CA LEU A 94 0.58 14.90 6.28
C LEU A 94 0.23 16.33 5.93
N VAL A 95 0.71 16.76 4.78
CA VAL A 95 0.35 18.06 4.19
C VAL A 95 -0.60 17.77 3.04
N MET A 96 -1.80 18.31 3.12
CA MET A 96 -2.81 18.06 2.09
C MET A 96 -3.61 19.33 1.80
N PRO A 97 -4.26 19.43 0.62
CA PRO A 97 -5.12 20.56 0.31
C PRO A 97 -6.27 20.69 1.31
N GLU A 98 -6.67 21.91 1.62
CA GLU A 98 -7.82 22.18 2.46
C GLU A 98 -9.10 21.61 1.84
N ALA A 99 -9.25 21.76 0.52
CA ALA A 99 -10.38 21.20 -0.22
C ALA A 99 -10.06 19.80 -0.70
N VAL A 100 -10.69 18.78 -0.11
CA VAL A 100 -10.61 17.40 -0.55
C VAL A 100 -11.89 16.99 -1.25
N SER A 101 -11.80 15.99 -2.16
CA SER A 101 -12.98 15.48 -2.85
C SER A 101 -13.86 14.67 -1.88
N TYR A 102 -15.09 15.12 -1.67
CA TYR A 102 -16.05 14.40 -0.85
C TYR A 102 -16.57 13.12 -1.51
N THR A 103 -16.34 12.94 -2.80
CA THR A 103 -16.75 11.73 -3.51
C THR A 103 -15.93 10.51 -3.11
N HIS A 104 -14.83 10.70 -2.41
CA HIS A 104 -13.92 9.63 -1.97
C HIS A 104 -13.90 9.45 -0.45
N LEU A 105 -14.80 10.09 0.26
CA LEU A 105 -14.87 9.97 1.71
C LEU A 105 -15.80 8.83 2.15
#